data_c08f6efc863184ca96201a07276f4d20
#
_entry.id   c08f6efc863184ca96201a07276f4d20
#
_cell.length_a   1.000
_cell.length_b   1.000
_cell.length_c   1.000
_cell.angle_alpha   90.00
_cell.angle_beta   90.00
_cell.angle_gamma   90.00
#
_symmetry.space_group_name_H-M   'P 1'
#
loop_
_entity.id
_entity.type
_entity.pdbx_description
1 polymer ?
#
loop_
_entity_poly.entity_id
_entity_poly.type
_entity_poly.pdbx_seq_one_letter_code
_entity_poly.pdbx_strand_id
1 'polypeptide(L)'
;GDLFDGGQTIAADAPISRCPLYVKEGSILTLGPDVQYANENKYDNIDIVVYPGKDASFLLYEDEGDNYNYEKGKYSTIPLKWNNKAKRLTIGKRSGSFDGMPLSRKFNVKIVGDDKVREIRYKGNQISVK
;
A
#
# COMPACT_ATOMS: atom_id res chain seq x y z
N GLY A 1 -11.56 -0.54 13.36
CA GLY A 1 -10.62 -1.05 14.35
C GLY A 1 -10.53 -0.11 15.54
N ASP A 2 -10.03 -0.60 16.65
CA ASP A 2 -9.91 0.17 17.87
C ASP A 2 -8.66 1.04 17.85
N LEU A 3 -8.72 2.22 18.47
CA LEU A 3 -7.59 3.13 18.62
C LEU A 3 -7.00 2.96 20.02
N PHE A 4 -5.69 2.80 20.09
CA PHE A 4 -4.95 2.68 21.33
C PHE A 4 -3.87 3.75 21.43
N ASP A 5 -3.74 4.36 22.59
CA ASP A 5 -2.60 5.24 22.88
C ASP A 5 -1.31 4.42 23.02
N GLY A 6 -0.17 5.03 22.69
CA GLY A 6 1.12 4.41 22.91
C GLY A 6 1.51 4.31 24.40
N GLY A 7 2.55 3.50 24.69
CA GLY A 7 3.12 3.41 26.04
C GLY A 7 2.32 2.61 27.06
N GLN A 8 1.38 1.79 26.62
CA GLN A 8 0.56 0.93 27.48
C GLN A 8 0.66 -0.55 27.09
N THR A 9 0.34 -1.43 28.02
CA THR A 9 0.17 -2.86 27.77
C THR A 9 -1.31 -3.15 27.57
N ILE A 10 -1.66 -3.84 26.49
CA ILE A 10 -3.03 -4.26 26.19
C ILE A 10 -3.11 -5.77 26.11
N ALA A 11 -4.25 -6.32 26.55
CA ALA A 11 -4.57 -7.73 26.33
C ALA A 11 -5.32 -7.86 25.00
N ALA A 12 -4.80 -8.67 24.09
CA ALA A 12 -5.43 -8.95 22.81
C ALA A 12 -5.86 -10.40 22.73
N ASP A 13 -7.10 -10.64 22.31
CA ASP A 13 -7.59 -11.98 22.03
C ASP A 13 -6.93 -12.51 20.75
N ALA A 14 -6.18 -13.60 20.86
CA ALA A 14 -5.40 -14.20 19.78
C ALA A 14 -5.62 -15.73 19.70
N PRO A 15 -6.83 -16.20 19.37
CA PRO A 15 -7.07 -17.62 19.12
C PRO A 15 -6.23 -18.07 17.91
N ILE A 16 -6.05 -19.38 17.75
CA ILE A 16 -5.22 -19.95 16.68
C ILE A 16 -5.59 -19.49 15.27
N SER A 17 -6.82 -19.05 15.06
CA SER A 17 -7.35 -18.55 13.79
C SER A 17 -7.17 -17.04 13.57
N ARG A 18 -6.60 -16.30 14.53
CA ARG A 18 -6.51 -14.84 14.47
C ARG A 18 -5.14 -14.34 14.90
N CYS A 19 -4.55 -13.47 14.06
CA CYS A 19 -3.34 -12.72 14.40
C CYS A 19 -3.73 -11.26 14.67
N PRO A 20 -3.57 -10.71 15.89
CA PRO A 20 -3.78 -9.30 16.15
C PRO A 20 -2.76 -8.44 15.38
N LEU A 21 -3.23 -7.46 14.61
CA LEU A 21 -2.39 -6.55 13.86
C LEU A 21 -2.59 -5.12 14.35
N TYR A 22 -1.49 -4.44 14.64
CA TYR A 22 -1.48 -3.05 15.07
C TYR A 22 -0.71 -2.21 14.07
N VAL A 23 -1.32 -1.12 13.62
CA VAL A 23 -0.71 -0.20 12.67
C VAL A 23 -0.49 1.15 13.35
N LYS A 24 0.75 1.63 13.29
CA LYS A 24 1.12 2.92 13.85
C LYS A 24 0.56 4.06 13.00
N GLU A 25 0.16 5.17 13.64
CA GLU A 25 -0.18 6.41 12.94
C GLU A 25 0.99 6.90 12.06
N GLY A 26 0.68 7.56 10.96
CA GLY A 26 1.69 7.96 9.97
C GLY A 26 2.24 6.77 9.18
N SER A 27 1.39 5.80 8.84
CA SER A 27 1.76 4.63 8.03
C SER A 27 0.91 4.55 6.75
N ILE A 28 1.49 3.97 5.71
CA ILE A 28 0.80 3.60 4.48
C ILE A 28 0.99 2.10 4.30
N LEU A 29 -0.11 1.36 4.18
CA LEU A 29 -0.11 -0.06 3.84
C LEU A 29 -0.60 -0.26 2.41
N THR A 30 0.00 -1.18 1.70
CA THR A 30 -0.47 -1.65 0.40
C THR A 30 -0.89 -3.11 0.54
N LEU A 31 -2.14 -3.41 0.18
CA LEU A 31 -2.72 -4.74 0.29
C LEU A 31 -3.12 -5.21 -1.11
N GLY A 32 -2.68 -6.40 -1.46
CA GLY A 32 -3.13 -7.11 -2.68
C GLY A 32 -4.52 -7.72 -2.49
N PRO A 33 -5.08 -8.32 -3.54
CA PRO A 33 -6.30 -9.09 -3.44
C PRO A 33 -6.10 -10.37 -2.60
N ASP A 34 -7.20 -10.91 -2.09
CA ASP A 34 -7.18 -12.25 -1.47
C ASP A 34 -6.86 -13.29 -2.53
N VAL A 35 -5.82 -14.08 -2.29
CA VAL A 35 -5.32 -15.11 -3.21
C VAL A 35 -5.00 -16.40 -2.44
N GLN A 36 -5.12 -17.55 -3.11
CA GLN A 36 -4.79 -18.85 -2.52
C GLN A 36 -3.27 -19.09 -2.46
N TYR A 37 -2.54 -18.54 -3.42
CA TYR A 37 -1.07 -18.63 -3.51
C TYR A 37 -0.50 -17.39 -4.20
N ALA A 38 0.76 -17.08 -3.92
CA ALA A 38 1.49 -16.01 -4.62
C ALA A 38 1.48 -16.28 -6.15
N ASN A 39 1.33 -15.23 -6.94
CA ASN A 39 1.23 -15.26 -8.40
C ASN A 39 -0.08 -15.84 -8.99
N GLU A 40 -1.09 -16.14 -8.17
CA GLU A 40 -2.42 -16.54 -8.67
C GLU A 40 -3.03 -15.48 -9.56
N ASN A 41 -2.88 -14.21 -9.18
CA ASN A 41 -3.35 -13.04 -9.94
C ASN A 41 -2.24 -12.03 -10.13
N LYS A 42 -2.23 -11.37 -11.29
CA LYS A 42 -1.47 -10.12 -11.43
C LYS A 42 -2.11 -9.08 -10.50
N TYR A 43 -1.31 -8.41 -9.70
CA TYR A 43 -1.77 -7.39 -8.75
C TYR A 43 -2.24 -6.10 -9.46
N ASP A 44 -3.27 -6.25 -10.31
CA ASP A 44 -3.86 -5.14 -11.07
C ASP A 44 -4.73 -4.22 -10.19
N ASN A 45 -5.15 -4.73 -9.03
CA ASN A 45 -5.95 -4.00 -8.04
C ASN A 45 -5.24 -4.06 -6.68
N ILE A 46 -4.86 -2.92 -6.15
CA ILE A 46 -4.16 -2.79 -4.87
C ILE A 46 -4.90 -1.78 -4.00
N ASP A 47 -5.18 -2.16 -2.76
CA ASP A 47 -5.69 -1.25 -1.75
C ASP A 47 -4.53 -0.49 -1.12
N ILE A 48 -4.61 0.84 -1.08
CA ILE A 48 -3.70 1.72 -0.36
C ILE A 48 -4.45 2.24 0.87
N VAL A 49 -4.02 1.81 2.05
CA VAL A 49 -4.63 2.22 3.31
C VAL A 49 -3.70 3.20 4.02
N VAL A 50 -4.17 4.42 4.22
CA VAL A 50 -3.43 5.48 4.93
C VAL A 50 -3.93 5.55 6.36
N TYR A 51 -3.00 5.44 7.32
CA TYR A 51 -3.23 5.69 8.74
C TYR A 51 -2.72 7.10 9.06
N PRO A 52 -3.62 8.11 9.15
CA PRO A 52 -3.23 9.49 9.39
C PRO A 52 -2.67 9.70 10.80
N GLY A 53 -2.32 10.94 11.15
CA GLY A 53 -1.72 11.34 12.44
C GLY A 53 -0.39 12.07 12.19
N LYS A 54 0.45 11.49 11.34
CA LYS A 54 1.73 12.07 10.89
C LYS A 54 1.90 11.95 9.39
N ASP A 55 2.89 12.65 8.84
CA ASP A 55 3.34 12.44 7.47
C ASP A 55 3.90 11.01 7.33
N ALA A 56 3.63 10.39 6.19
CA ALA A 56 4.05 9.03 5.90
C ALA A 56 4.61 8.89 4.49
N SER A 57 5.51 7.92 4.31
CA SER A 57 6.00 7.52 3.00
C SER A 57 6.12 6.01 2.91
N PHE A 58 5.88 5.49 1.72
CA PHE A 58 6.06 4.08 1.40
C PHE A 58 6.57 3.96 -0.04
N LEU A 59 7.42 2.99 -0.32
CA LEU A 59 7.88 2.69 -1.65
C LEU A 59 7.31 1.35 -2.09
N LEU A 60 6.31 1.38 -2.97
CA LEU A 60 5.78 0.17 -3.57
C LEU A 60 6.81 -0.35 -4.59
N TYR A 61 7.34 -1.53 -4.32
CA TYR A 61 8.32 -2.24 -5.13
C TYR A 61 7.66 -3.43 -5.82
N GLU A 62 8.04 -3.70 -7.05
CA GLU A 62 7.58 -4.85 -7.83
C GLU A 62 8.65 -5.30 -8.82
N ASP A 63 8.73 -6.60 -9.03
CA ASP A 63 9.61 -7.26 -9.99
C ASP A 63 8.92 -8.48 -10.63
N GLU A 64 9.70 -9.33 -11.28
CA GLU A 64 9.20 -10.53 -11.96
C GLU A 64 8.83 -11.69 -11.02
N GLY A 65 9.14 -11.58 -9.71
CA GLY A 65 8.79 -12.55 -8.66
C GLY A 65 9.91 -13.54 -8.35
N ASP A 66 9.98 -14.69 -9.02
CA ASP A 66 10.82 -15.82 -8.62
C ASP A 66 12.10 -15.97 -9.45
N ASN A 67 12.76 -14.86 -9.78
CA ASN A 67 14.08 -14.84 -10.41
C ASN A 67 14.96 -13.72 -9.85
N TYR A 68 16.21 -13.64 -10.31
CA TYR A 68 17.19 -12.65 -9.87
C TYR A 68 17.38 -11.49 -10.87
N ASN A 69 16.44 -11.26 -11.78
CA ASN A 69 16.55 -10.19 -12.77
C ASN A 69 16.49 -8.79 -12.15
N TYR A 70 15.93 -8.67 -10.93
CA TYR A 70 15.95 -7.43 -10.16
C TYR A 70 17.38 -6.92 -9.90
N GLU A 71 18.38 -7.80 -9.76
CA GLU A 71 19.80 -7.42 -9.63
C GLU A 71 20.34 -6.76 -10.90
N LYS A 72 19.67 -7.00 -12.04
CA LYS A 72 19.97 -6.37 -13.34
C LYS A 72 19.08 -5.16 -13.63
N GLY A 73 18.38 -4.65 -12.60
CA GLY A 73 17.49 -3.49 -12.73
C GLY A 73 16.10 -3.79 -13.30
N LYS A 74 15.69 -5.07 -13.37
CA LYS A 74 14.36 -5.49 -13.82
C LYS A 74 13.34 -5.42 -12.68
N TYR A 75 13.03 -4.22 -12.23
CA TYR A 75 12.03 -3.93 -11.21
C TYR A 75 11.40 -2.55 -11.43
N SER A 76 10.31 -2.28 -10.79
CA SER A 76 9.70 -0.96 -10.76
C SER A 76 9.40 -0.50 -9.34
N THR A 77 9.38 0.81 -9.15
CA THR A 77 9.03 1.44 -7.88
C THR A 77 8.01 2.55 -8.07
N ILE A 78 7.10 2.68 -7.11
CA ILE A 78 6.11 3.77 -7.05
C ILE A 78 6.17 4.39 -5.66
N PRO A 79 6.66 5.63 -5.48
CA PRO A 79 6.68 6.27 -4.19
C PRO A 79 5.28 6.75 -3.80
N LEU A 80 4.86 6.43 -2.59
CA LEU A 80 3.63 6.90 -1.97
C LEU A 80 3.99 7.88 -0.85
N LYS A 81 3.37 9.06 -0.81
CA LYS A 81 3.61 10.08 0.20
C LYS A 81 2.29 10.65 0.73
N TRP A 82 2.10 10.57 2.03
CA TRP A 82 0.99 11.21 2.73
C TRP A 82 1.45 12.50 3.40
N ASN A 83 0.77 13.59 3.08
CA ASN A 83 0.91 14.85 3.81
C ASN A 83 -0.26 14.98 4.78
N ASN A 84 0.03 14.87 6.08
CA ASN A 84 -1.01 14.85 7.10
C ASN A 84 -1.70 16.21 7.28
N LYS A 85 -0.97 17.31 7.13
CA LYS A 85 -1.53 18.67 7.22
C LYS A 85 -2.47 18.96 6.04
N ALA A 86 -2.08 18.59 4.84
CA ALA A 86 -2.89 18.82 3.64
C ALA A 86 -3.97 17.74 3.41
N LYS A 87 -3.96 16.66 4.22
CA LYS A 87 -4.82 15.47 4.05
C LYS A 87 -4.78 14.96 2.60
N ARG A 88 -3.56 14.79 2.07
CA ARG A 88 -3.34 14.45 0.66
C ARG A 88 -2.36 13.30 0.53
N LEU A 89 -2.78 12.27 -0.20
CA LEU A 89 -1.89 11.20 -0.68
C LEU A 89 -1.37 11.57 -2.07
N THR A 90 -0.08 11.50 -2.27
CA THR A 90 0.57 11.58 -3.58
C THR A 90 1.06 10.18 -3.96
N ILE A 91 0.52 9.64 -5.04
CA ILE A 91 1.03 8.45 -5.73
C ILE A 91 2.02 8.99 -6.77
N GLY A 92 3.30 8.76 -6.57
CA GLY A 92 4.35 9.35 -7.40
C GLY A 92 4.47 8.71 -8.78
N LYS A 93 5.38 9.23 -9.60
CA LYS A 93 5.70 8.65 -10.90
C LYS A 93 6.41 7.30 -10.70
N ARG A 94 6.00 6.29 -11.48
CA ARG A 94 6.67 5.00 -11.53
C ARG A 94 8.08 5.14 -12.13
N SER A 95 9.04 4.46 -11.54
CA SER A 95 10.41 4.35 -12.04
C SER A 95 10.76 2.89 -12.25
N GLY A 96 11.52 2.60 -13.31
CA GLY A 96 11.91 1.25 -13.68
C GLY A 96 10.85 0.48 -14.46
N SER A 97 11.22 -0.73 -14.88
CA SER A 97 10.34 -1.65 -15.61
C SER A 97 10.87 -3.08 -15.52
N PHE A 98 9.99 -4.04 -15.71
CA PHE A 98 10.29 -5.47 -15.78
C PHE A 98 9.32 -6.17 -16.74
N ASP A 99 9.64 -7.39 -17.13
CA ASP A 99 8.84 -8.13 -18.09
C ASP A 99 7.52 -8.61 -17.44
N GLY A 100 6.40 -8.38 -18.09
CA GLY A 100 5.06 -8.64 -17.56
C GLY A 100 4.50 -7.56 -16.62
N MET A 101 5.20 -6.45 -16.42
CA MET A 101 4.71 -5.34 -15.60
C MET A 101 3.38 -4.79 -16.11
N PRO A 102 2.35 -4.59 -15.24
CA PRO A 102 1.09 -3.99 -15.65
C PRO A 102 1.30 -2.52 -16.04
N LEU A 103 0.90 -2.17 -17.27
CA LEU A 103 0.99 -0.79 -17.77
C LEU A 103 0.02 0.17 -17.06
N SER A 104 -1.12 -0.36 -16.64
CA SER A 104 -2.09 0.37 -15.81
C SER A 104 -2.63 -0.53 -14.73
N ARG A 105 -2.96 0.06 -13.58
CA ARG A 105 -3.60 -0.65 -12.46
C ARG A 105 -4.61 0.24 -11.76
N LYS A 106 -5.42 -0.37 -10.94
CA LYS A 106 -6.38 0.28 -10.08
C LYS A 106 -5.84 0.33 -8.65
N PHE A 107 -5.82 1.51 -8.06
CA PHE A 107 -5.62 1.70 -6.64
C PHE A 107 -6.93 2.09 -5.97
N ASN A 108 -7.32 1.40 -4.92
CA ASN A 108 -8.40 1.81 -4.04
C ASN A 108 -7.77 2.49 -2.82
N VAL A 109 -7.92 3.79 -2.71
CA VAL A 109 -7.34 4.57 -1.60
C VAL A 109 -8.36 4.70 -0.49
N LYS A 110 -7.99 4.22 0.70
CA LYS A 110 -8.73 4.36 1.96
C LYS A 110 -7.91 5.19 2.93
N ILE A 111 -8.53 6.17 3.56
CA ILE A 111 -7.94 6.94 4.66
C ILE A 111 -8.68 6.53 5.92
N VAL A 112 -7.99 5.99 6.92
CA VAL A 112 -8.62 5.57 8.17
C VAL A 112 -9.28 6.77 8.85
N GLY A 113 -10.55 6.63 9.22
CA GLY A 113 -11.40 7.72 9.71
C GLY A 113 -12.20 8.47 8.64
N ASP A 114 -12.07 8.05 7.36
CA ASP A 114 -12.92 8.53 6.25
C ASP A 114 -13.65 7.32 5.64
N ASP A 115 -14.97 7.41 5.50
CA ASP A 115 -15.80 6.33 4.93
C ASP A 115 -15.67 6.20 3.41
N LYS A 116 -14.97 7.15 2.76
CA LYS A 116 -14.83 7.17 1.30
C LYS A 116 -13.69 6.29 0.83
N VAL A 117 -13.98 5.43 -0.14
CA VAL A 117 -12.97 4.74 -0.95
C VAL A 117 -12.84 5.48 -2.28
N ARG A 118 -11.61 5.85 -2.64
CA ARG A 118 -11.30 6.56 -3.88
C ARG A 118 -10.63 5.61 -4.86
N GLU A 119 -11.31 5.29 -5.95
CA GLU A 119 -10.75 4.45 -7.01
C GLU A 119 -9.91 5.29 -7.97
N ILE A 120 -8.66 4.92 -8.16
CA ILE A 120 -7.68 5.62 -8.99
C ILE A 120 -7.15 4.68 -10.07
N ARG A 121 -7.32 5.04 -11.32
CA ARG A 121 -6.66 4.36 -12.42
C ARG A 121 -5.26 4.96 -12.64
N TYR A 122 -4.26 4.22 -12.28
CA TYR A 122 -2.86 4.63 -12.37
C TYR A 122 -2.19 4.09 -13.63
N LYS A 123 -1.52 4.98 -14.37
CA LYS A 123 -0.81 4.66 -15.64
C LYS A 123 0.68 5.05 -15.60
N GLY A 124 1.27 5.10 -14.40
CA GLY A 124 2.69 5.43 -14.22
C GLY A 124 2.99 6.90 -13.98
N ASN A 125 2.04 7.82 -14.14
CA ASN A 125 2.23 9.25 -13.87
C ASN A 125 1.79 9.61 -12.45
N GLN A 126 2.37 10.69 -11.91
CA GLN A 126 2.01 11.17 -10.58
C GLN A 126 0.54 11.60 -10.50
N ILE A 127 -0.14 11.19 -9.44
CA ILE A 127 -1.53 11.56 -9.12
C ILE A 127 -1.59 11.99 -7.65
N SER A 128 -2.42 12.98 -7.35
CA SER A 128 -2.73 13.39 -5.98
C SER A 128 -4.18 13.14 -5.63
N VAL A 129 -4.43 12.61 -4.44
CA VAL A 129 -5.73 12.19 -3.92
C VAL A 129 -5.98 12.89 -2.59
N LYS A 130 -7.17 13.47 -2.42
CA LYS A 130 -7.64 14.07 -1.18
C LYS A 130 -8.81 13.31 -0.62
#